data_9bb6226f888c6386f610bfbd2f31872d
#
_entry.id   9bb6226f888c6386f610bfbd2f31872d
#
_cell.length_a   1.000
_cell.length_b   1.000
_cell.length_c   1.000
_cell.angle_alpha   90.00
_cell.angle_beta   90.00
_cell.angle_gamma   90.00
#
_symmetry.space_group_name_H-M   'P 1'
#
loop_
_entity.id
_entity.type
_entity.pdbx_description
1 polymer ?
#
loop_
_entity_poly.entity_id
_entity_poly.type
_entity_poly.pdbx_seq_one_letter_code
_entity_poly.pdbx_strand_id
1 'polypeptide(L)'
;MRIFKAVVSALLVITFIALLLSAYTQYKTNMSVAGLVDASSSLANHIALKTLAYEEGGYTKEYVVDPQKIPLLDFRQEIGGENFAFQVTLRYTAGTEHVLGPYGPATPSEKAVSNITVPITVFDNYRFETGKMEVKVWRV
;
A
#
# COMPACT_ATOMS: atom_id res chain seq x y z
N MET A 1 6.26 57.27 -8.48
CA MET A 1 5.03 56.63 -8.97
C MET A 1 5.29 55.48 -9.89
N ARG A 2 6.13 55.63 -10.91
CA ARG A 2 6.48 54.50 -11.83
C ARG A 2 7.20 53.36 -11.10
N ILE A 3 8.12 53.66 -10.18
CA ILE A 3 8.86 52.66 -9.40
C ILE A 3 7.93 51.89 -8.49
N PHE A 4 6.96 52.53 -7.85
CA PHE A 4 5.98 51.88 -6.99
C PHE A 4 5.11 50.89 -7.77
N LYS A 5 4.62 51.29 -8.96
CA LYS A 5 3.85 50.38 -9.83
C LYS A 5 4.67 49.20 -10.29
N ALA A 6 5.93 49.40 -10.64
CA ALA A 6 6.84 48.33 -11.05
C ALA A 6 7.09 47.35 -9.91
N VAL A 7 7.29 47.83 -8.67
CA VAL A 7 7.50 47.00 -7.50
C VAL A 7 6.24 46.19 -7.18
N VAL A 8 5.05 46.80 -7.20
CA VAL A 8 3.79 46.09 -6.96
C VAL A 8 3.55 45.02 -8.02
N SER A 9 3.77 45.35 -9.29
CA SER A 9 3.63 44.38 -10.40
C SER A 9 4.59 43.22 -10.24
N ALA A 10 5.85 43.48 -9.89
CA ALA A 10 6.85 42.42 -9.64
C ALA A 10 6.43 41.50 -8.47
N LEU A 11 5.95 42.09 -7.37
CA LEU A 11 5.45 41.31 -6.23
C LEU A 11 4.26 40.44 -6.60
N LEU A 12 3.31 40.95 -7.38
CA LEU A 12 2.16 40.19 -7.87
C LEU A 12 2.58 38.99 -8.72
N VAL A 13 3.54 39.22 -9.63
CA VAL A 13 4.07 38.15 -10.50
C VAL A 13 4.77 37.09 -9.67
N ILE A 14 5.61 37.48 -8.73
CA ILE A 14 6.33 36.54 -7.85
C ILE A 14 5.33 35.73 -7.00
N THR A 15 4.33 36.40 -6.44
CA THR A 15 3.27 35.70 -5.64
C THR A 15 2.51 34.72 -6.51
N PHE A 16 2.14 35.07 -7.71
CA PHE A 16 1.43 34.22 -8.65
C PHE A 16 2.27 32.99 -9.03
N ILE A 17 3.54 33.17 -9.33
CA ILE A 17 4.47 32.07 -9.63
C ILE A 17 4.61 31.14 -8.42
N ALA A 18 4.75 31.70 -7.21
CA ALA A 18 4.85 30.94 -5.99
C ALA A 18 3.59 30.08 -5.76
N LEU A 19 2.40 30.63 -6.00
CA LEU A 19 1.14 29.91 -5.90
C LEU A 19 1.04 28.77 -6.93
N LEU A 20 1.46 29.03 -8.17
CA LEU A 20 1.48 27.99 -9.21
C LEU A 20 2.43 26.84 -8.87
N LEU A 21 3.63 27.16 -8.38
CA LEU A 21 4.59 26.14 -7.95
C LEU A 21 4.06 25.33 -6.77
N SER A 22 3.44 25.98 -5.81
CA SER A 22 2.81 25.32 -4.67
C SER A 22 1.69 24.37 -5.12
N ALA A 23 0.80 24.82 -5.98
CA ALA A 23 -0.28 24.02 -6.55
C ALA A 23 0.25 22.83 -7.34
N TYR A 24 1.27 23.03 -8.15
CA TYR A 24 1.92 21.97 -8.91
C TYR A 24 2.56 20.91 -8.01
N THR A 25 3.28 21.35 -6.97
CA THR A 25 3.89 20.45 -5.98
C THR A 25 2.85 19.62 -5.25
N GLN A 26 1.74 20.24 -4.82
CA GLN A 26 0.63 19.53 -4.19
C GLN A 26 -0.02 18.52 -5.14
N TYR A 27 -0.23 18.91 -6.39
CA TYR A 27 -0.78 18.01 -7.41
C TYR A 27 0.12 16.79 -7.61
N LYS A 28 1.42 16.98 -7.77
CA LYS A 28 2.39 15.88 -7.91
C LYS A 28 2.38 14.96 -6.69
N THR A 29 2.38 15.52 -5.49
CA THR A 29 2.35 14.75 -4.25
C THR A 29 1.06 13.93 -4.16
N ASN A 30 -0.09 14.53 -4.45
CA ASN A 30 -1.38 13.85 -4.41
C ASN A 30 -1.45 12.72 -5.45
N MET A 31 -0.95 12.94 -6.66
CA MET A 31 -0.87 11.91 -7.69
C MET A 31 0.05 10.76 -7.29
N SER A 32 1.18 11.07 -6.67
CA SER A 32 2.11 10.06 -6.17
C SER A 32 1.49 9.22 -5.06
N VAL A 33 0.79 9.84 -4.11
CA VAL A 33 0.09 9.15 -3.03
C VAL A 33 -1.06 8.31 -3.57
N ALA A 34 -1.88 8.84 -4.47
CA ALA A 34 -2.96 8.11 -5.11
C ALA A 34 -2.46 6.87 -5.85
N GLY A 35 -1.37 7.00 -6.60
CA GLY A 35 -0.74 5.88 -7.30
C GLY A 35 -0.24 4.80 -6.35
N LEU A 36 0.34 5.19 -5.21
CA LEU A 36 0.78 4.25 -4.18
C LEU A 36 -0.41 3.52 -3.53
N VAL A 37 -1.49 4.24 -3.21
CA VAL A 37 -2.70 3.64 -2.65
C VAL A 37 -3.35 2.68 -3.62
N ASP A 38 -3.47 3.05 -4.89
CA ASP A 38 -4.02 2.17 -5.94
C ASP A 38 -3.18 0.90 -6.11
N ALA A 39 -1.86 1.04 -6.16
CA ALA A 39 -0.96 -0.10 -6.25
C ALA A 39 -1.07 -1.01 -5.02
N SER A 40 -1.16 -0.44 -3.82
CA SER A 40 -1.28 -1.21 -2.59
C SER A 40 -2.62 -1.95 -2.51
N SER A 41 -3.72 -1.33 -2.93
CA SER A 41 -5.04 -1.97 -2.99
C SER A 41 -5.05 -3.13 -3.98
N SER A 42 -4.52 -2.93 -5.18
CA SER A 42 -4.39 -3.98 -6.20
C SER A 42 -3.54 -5.15 -5.70
N LEU A 43 -2.42 -4.86 -5.08
CA LEU A 43 -1.50 -5.85 -4.56
C LEU A 43 -2.13 -6.66 -3.42
N ALA A 44 -2.75 -5.97 -2.45
CA ALA A 44 -3.40 -6.62 -1.32
C ALA A 44 -4.54 -7.55 -1.78
N ASN A 45 -5.36 -7.10 -2.70
CA ASN A 45 -6.43 -7.92 -3.27
C ASN A 45 -5.87 -9.11 -4.06
N HIS A 46 -4.85 -8.91 -4.86
CA HIS A 46 -4.20 -10.00 -5.61
C HIS A 46 -3.62 -11.06 -4.68
N ILE A 47 -2.96 -10.65 -3.60
CA ILE A 47 -2.42 -11.56 -2.59
C ILE A 47 -3.55 -12.36 -1.93
N ALA A 48 -4.62 -11.69 -1.51
CA ALA A 48 -5.74 -12.35 -0.85
C ALA A 48 -6.53 -13.27 -1.78
N LEU A 49 -6.70 -12.89 -3.05
CA LEU A 49 -7.49 -13.63 -4.03
C LEU A 49 -6.74 -14.81 -4.66
N LYS A 50 -5.45 -14.69 -4.86
CA LYS A 50 -4.69 -15.65 -5.67
C LYS A 50 -3.45 -16.21 -4.97
N THR A 51 -2.55 -15.34 -4.54
CA THR A 51 -1.21 -15.76 -4.11
C THR A 51 -1.22 -16.55 -2.81
N LEU A 52 -1.95 -16.07 -1.81
CA LEU A 52 -2.09 -16.72 -0.50
C LEU A 52 -3.39 -17.52 -0.35
N ALA A 53 -4.23 -17.52 -1.39
CA ALA A 53 -5.53 -18.19 -1.31
C ALA A 53 -5.39 -19.70 -1.12
N TYR A 54 -6.22 -20.23 -0.23
CA TYR A 54 -6.29 -21.65 0.06
C TYR A 54 -6.88 -22.40 -1.13
N GLU A 55 -6.25 -23.51 -1.48
CA GLU A 55 -6.71 -24.39 -2.55
C GLU A 55 -7.27 -25.68 -1.98
N GLU A 56 -8.47 -26.08 -2.43
CA GLU A 56 -9.12 -27.31 -2.07
C GLU A 56 -9.70 -27.98 -3.31
N GLY A 57 -9.29 -29.21 -3.59
CA GLY A 57 -9.82 -29.97 -4.72
C GLY A 57 -9.58 -29.35 -6.08
N GLY A 58 -8.50 -28.58 -6.25
CA GLY A 58 -8.18 -27.86 -7.49
C GLY A 58 -8.87 -26.49 -7.61
N TYR A 59 -9.66 -26.09 -6.63
CA TYR A 59 -10.33 -24.80 -6.60
C TYR A 59 -9.65 -23.85 -5.61
N THR A 60 -9.46 -22.61 -6.01
CA THR A 60 -8.94 -21.55 -5.16
C THR A 60 -10.10 -20.89 -4.39
N LYS A 61 -10.00 -20.82 -3.08
CA LYS A 61 -10.97 -20.10 -2.24
C LYS A 61 -10.50 -18.66 -2.03
N GLU A 62 -11.19 -17.74 -2.65
CA GLU A 62 -10.88 -16.31 -2.57
C GLU A 62 -11.03 -15.79 -1.13
N TYR A 63 -10.09 -14.95 -0.69
CA TYR A 63 -10.04 -14.38 0.67
C TYR A 63 -9.89 -15.41 1.80
N VAL A 64 -9.62 -16.66 1.48
CA VAL A 64 -9.19 -17.66 2.46
C VAL A 64 -7.69 -17.84 2.35
N VAL A 65 -6.96 -17.38 3.33
CA VAL A 65 -5.49 -17.34 3.32
C VAL A 65 -4.91 -18.59 3.95
N ASP A 66 -3.95 -19.19 3.26
CA ASP A 66 -3.13 -20.28 3.77
C ASP A 66 -1.80 -19.69 4.30
N PRO A 67 -1.57 -19.65 5.61
CA PRO A 67 -0.35 -19.09 6.17
C PRO A 67 0.93 -19.77 5.71
N GLN A 68 0.88 -21.01 5.29
CA GLN A 68 2.04 -21.76 4.82
C GLN A 68 2.58 -21.24 3.48
N LYS A 69 1.77 -20.50 2.74
CA LYS A 69 2.18 -19.88 1.46
C LYS A 69 2.96 -18.58 1.65
N ILE A 70 2.92 -17.96 2.82
CA ILE A 70 3.57 -16.66 3.06
C ILE A 70 5.09 -16.70 2.84
N PRO A 71 5.84 -17.69 3.32
CA PRO A 71 7.28 -17.77 3.07
C PRO A 71 7.67 -17.91 1.59
N LEU A 72 6.73 -18.29 0.74
CA LEU A 72 6.93 -18.47 -0.70
C LEU A 72 6.69 -17.19 -1.49
N LEU A 73 6.24 -16.10 -0.84
CA LEU A 73 5.98 -14.83 -1.49
C LEU A 73 7.26 -14.16 -1.96
N ASP A 74 7.19 -13.57 -3.14
CA ASP A 74 8.13 -12.56 -3.56
C ASP A 74 7.62 -11.20 -3.10
N PHE A 75 8.32 -10.60 -2.13
CA PHE A 75 7.93 -9.34 -1.50
C PHE A 75 8.27 -8.10 -2.33
N ARG A 76 8.63 -8.29 -3.57
CA ARG A 76 8.85 -7.22 -4.54
C ARG A 76 8.04 -7.50 -5.79
N GLN A 77 7.25 -6.53 -6.21
CA GLN A 77 6.38 -6.64 -7.37
C GLN A 77 6.50 -5.41 -8.25
N GLU A 78 6.41 -5.60 -9.55
CA GLU A 78 6.31 -4.53 -10.52
C GLU A 78 4.83 -4.32 -10.88
N ILE A 79 4.36 -3.09 -10.73
CA ILE A 79 2.99 -2.69 -11.05
C ILE A 79 3.05 -1.40 -11.86
N GLY A 80 2.53 -1.43 -13.09
CA GLY A 80 2.48 -0.25 -13.94
C GLY A 80 3.84 0.34 -14.29
N GLY A 81 4.88 -0.49 -14.39
CA GLY A 81 6.24 -0.05 -14.69
C GLY A 81 7.03 0.45 -13.48
N GLU A 82 6.44 0.44 -12.29
CA GLU A 82 7.12 0.81 -11.04
C GLU A 82 7.34 -0.41 -10.16
N ASN A 83 8.44 -0.43 -9.44
CA ASN A 83 8.77 -1.50 -8.50
C ASN A 83 8.29 -1.14 -7.09
N PHE A 84 7.57 -2.06 -6.48
CA PHE A 84 7.08 -1.94 -5.12
C PHE A 84 7.63 -3.07 -4.26
N ALA A 85 7.90 -2.76 -3.01
CA ALA A 85 8.15 -3.75 -1.97
C ALA A 85 6.97 -3.75 -0.99
N PHE A 86 6.74 -4.87 -0.33
CA PHE A 86 5.65 -4.96 0.63
C PHE A 86 5.99 -5.87 1.80
N GLN A 87 5.25 -5.67 2.89
CA GLN A 87 5.32 -6.45 4.11
C GLN A 87 3.91 -6.91 4.48
N VAL A 88 3.76 -8.15 4.87
CA VAL A 88 2.47 -8.76 5.20
C VAL A 88 2.43 -9.18 6.66
N THR A 89 1.36 -8.83 7.34
CA THR A 89 1.06 -9.29 8.70
C THR A 89 -0.36 -9.87 8.73
N LEU A 90 -0.50 -11.06 9.28
CA LEU A 90 -1.79 -11.69 9.49
C LEU A 90 -2.19 -11.61 10.96
N ARG A 91 -3.44 -11.24 11.22
CA ARG A 91 -4.04 -11.25 12.56
C ARG A 91 -5.34 -12.02 12.48
N TYR A 92 -5.50 -13.03 13.32
CA TYR A 92 -6.74 -13.81 13.38
C TYR A 92 -7.01 -14.27 14.80
N THR A 93 -8.25 -14.65 15.07
CA THR A 93 -8.70 -15.11 16.38
C THR A 93 -9.09 -16.59 16.30
N ALA A 94 -8.33 -17.42 17.02
CA ALA A 94 -8.59 -18.86 17.19
C ALA A 94 -8.57 -19.17 18.69
N GLY A 95 -9.65 -18.74 19.38
CA GLY A 95 -9.70 -18.74 20.85
C GLY A 95 -8.99 -17.54 21.46
N THR A 96 -7.73 -17.29 21.07
CA THR A 96 -6.94 -16.11 21.41
C THR A 96 -6.48 -15.42 20.12
N GLU A 97 -6.05 -14.16 20.22
CA GLU A 97 -5.51 -13.45 19.07
C GLU A 97 -4.14 -14.01 18.69
N HIS A 98 -4.00 -14.37 17.42
CA HIS A 98 -2.75 -14.81 16.83
C HIS A 98 -2.25 -13.75 15.83
N VAL A 99 -0.96 -13.43 15.90
CA VAL A 99 -0.29 -12.51 14.98
C VAL A 99 0.84 -13.26 14.30
N LEU A 100 0.77 -13.35 12.96
CA LEU A 100 1.80 -13.95 12.13
C LEU A 100 2.52 -12.85 11.35
N GLY A 101 3.82 -12.79 11.52
CA GLY A 101 4.65 -11.79 10.86
C GLY A 101 5.07 -10.68 11.82
N PRO A 102 5.56 -9.55 11.27
CA PRO A 102 5.55 -9.19 9.85
C PRO A 102 6.50 -10.01 9.00
N TYR A 103 6.05 -10.39 7.78
CA TYR A 103 6.84 -11.08 6.78
C TYR A 103 7.27 -10.13 5.68
N GLY A 104 8.51 -10.26 5.23
CA GLY A 104 9.09 -9.43 4.18
C GLY A 104 10.06 -8.39 4.72
N PRO A 105 10.57 -7.51 3.83
CA PRO A 105 11.56 -6.51 4.22
C PRO A 105 10.99 -5.50 5.22
N ALA A 106 11.89 -4.91 6.01
CA ALA A 106 11.52 -3.88 6.96
C ALA A 106 10.97 -2.64 6.25
N THR A 107 9.97 -1.99 6.84
CA THR A 107 9.41 -0.75 6.31
C THR A 107 10.44 0.38 6.38
N PRO A 108 10.62 1.14 5.28
CA PRO A 108 11.54 2.27 5.29
C PRO A 108 11.00 3.42 6.14
N SER A 109 11.90 4.13 6.82
CA SER A 109 11.54 5.31 7.61
C SER A 109 11.45 6.59 6.79
N GLU A 110 12.07 6.63 5.61
CA GLU A 110 12.22 7.82 4.79
C GLU A 110 11.30 7.87 3.56
N LYS A 111 10.52 6.83 3.34
CA LYS A 111 9.62 6.72 2.19
C LYS A 111 8.17 6.69 2.63
N ALA A 112 7.28 7.13 1.75
CA ALA A 112 5.85 6.96 1.96
C ALA A 112 5.48 5.47 1.93
N VAL A 113 4.73 5.04 2.93
CA VAL A 113 4.24 3.66 3.08
C VAL A 113 2.72 3.69 3.10
N SER A 114 2.10 2.91 2.23
CA SER A 114 0.65 2.71 2.25
C SER A 114 0.33 1.45 3.05
N ASN A 115 -0.62 1.57 3.98
CA ASN A 115 -1.07 0.47 4.82
C ASN A 115 -2.51 0.13 4.46
N ILE A 116 -2.73 -1.08 3.96
CA ILE A 116 -4.05 -1.60 3.58
C ILE A 116 -4.38 -2.79 4.46
N THR A 117 -5.58 -2.80 5.01
CA THR A 117 -6.11 -3.92 5.77
C THR A 117 -7.25 -4.57 5.00
N VAL A 118 -7.15 -5.87 4.75
CA VAL A 118 -8.15 -6.66 4.05
C VAL A 118 -8.74 -7.68 5.02
N PRO A 119 -10.08 -7.71 5.17
CA PRO A 119 -10.72 -8.79 5.94
C PRO A 119 -10.56 -10.11 5.20
N ILE A 120 -10.12 -11.12 5.92
CA ILE A 120 -9.84 -12.45 5.36
C ILE A 120 -10.35 -13.54 6.31
N THR A 121 -10.39 -14.77 5.79
CA THR A 121 -10.49 -15.97 6.59
C THR A 121 -9.15 -16.68 6.54
N VAL A 122 -8.64 -17.09 7.68
CA VAL A 122 -7.37 -17.82 7.79
C VAL A 122 -7.66 -19.31 7.96
N PHE A 123 -7.01 -20.13 7.15
CA PHE A 123 -7.06 -21.59 7.30
C PHE A 123 -5.92 -22.02 8.22
N ASP A 124 -6.26 -22.46 9.44
CA ASP A 124 -5.32 -22.88 10.48
C ASP A 124 -5.81 -24.17 11.15
N ASN A 125 -4.94 -25.17 11.22
CA ASN A 125 -5.25 -26.47 11.83
C ASN A 125 -6.58 -27.09 11.39
N TYR A 126 -6.83 -27.08 10.07
CA TYR A 126 -8.08 -27.59 9.46
C TYR A 126 -9.34 -26.81 9.89
N ARG A 127 -9.17 -25.59 10.38
CA ARG A 127 -10.25 -24.67 10.75
C ARG A 127 -10.16 -23.37 9.96
N PHE A 128 -11.33 -22.79 9.72
CA PHE A 128 -11.43 -21.47 9.09
C PHE A 128 -11.70 -20.42 10.18
N GLU A 129 -10.75 -19.53 10.37
CA GLU A 129 -10.81 -18.50 11.40
C GLU A 129 -10.94 -17.11 10.78
N THR A 130 -11.74 -16.26 11.41
CA THR A 130 -11.88 -14.87 10.96
C THR A 130 -10.64 -14.06 11.32
N GLY A 131 -10.16 -13.29 10.37
CA GLY A 131 -8.98 -12.47 10.57
C GLY A 131 -8.90 -11.30 9.62
N LYS A 132 -7.76 -10.65 9.64
CA LYS A 132 -7.41 -9.55 8.74
C LYS A 132 -5.96 -9.66 8.31
N MET A 133 -5.71 -9.25 7.08
CA MET A 133 -4.38 -9.16 6.50
C MET A 133 -4.02 -7.69 6.35
N GLU A 134 -2.91 -7.30 6.95
CA GLU A 134 -2.34 -5.96 6.85
C GLU A 134 -1.18 -6.00 5.88
N VAL A 135 -1.23 -5.19 4.84
CA VAL A 135 -0.19 -5.09 3.82
C VAL A 135 0.35 -3.67 3.81
N LYS A 136 1.63 -3.52 4.05
CA LYS A 136 2.34 -2.26 3.93
C LYS A 136 3.12 -2.27 2.63
N VAL A 137 2.91 -1.27 1.80
CA VAL A 137 3.49 -1.17 0.45
C VAL A 137 4.23 0.15 0.29
N TRP A 138 5.39 0.11 -0.33
CA TRP A 138 6.18 1.30 -0.66
C TRP A 138 6.92 1.12 -1.98
N ARG A 139 7.33 2.23 -2.58
CA ARG A 139 8.16 2.20 -3.78
C ARG A 139 9.60 1.86 -3.43
N VAL A 140 10.17 1.03 -4.26
CA VAL A 140 11.60 0.67 -4.12
C VAL A 140 12.50 1.76 -4.66
#